data_79e773c81424d5716bee8e99c1daf32e
#
_entry.id   79e773c81424d5716bee8e99c1daf32e
#
_cell.length_a   1.000
_cell.length_b   1.000
_cell.length_c   1.000
_cell.angle_alpha   90.00
_cell.angle_beta   90.00
_cell.angle_gamma   90.00
#
_symmetry.space_group_name_H-M   'P 1'
#
loop_
_entity.id
_entity.type
_entity.pdbx_description
1 polymer ?
#
loop_
_entity_poly.entity_id
_entity_poly.type
_entity_poly.pdbx_seq_one_letter_code
_entity_poly.pdbx_strand_id
1 'polypeptide(L)'
;MITNFSIEIPCLHRIHQGSPRVNHNISHKIGMSVELSDLIVRLDSLNSTATSRGYADNSVLITFDDGWSDVLSLTDYFRQAKKLQPVLFLTHDQILCNSSLLPLSRLYAWCDHWSVDINSIPELGITREGLKSLSENLQHSILDDLEIPKTNSSSQVLSTEEIENLVDEGWIIASHAHDHHDMRFDEDEQLLQGLTQARIEIERAGGKPWLAWPEGRCTMRTCDIAKQAGFTKQF
;
A
#
# COMPACT_ATOMS: atom_id res chain seq x y z
N MET A 1 8.49 -32.02 7.66
CA MET A 1 8.06 -31.00 6.68
C MET A 1 7.33 -29.93 7.49
N ILE A 2 7.98 -28.80 7.71
CA ILE A 2 7.36 -27.65 8.41
C ILE A 2 6.56 -26.92 7.33
N THR A 3 5.24 -27.00 7.41
CA THR A 3 4.37 -26.20 6.58
C THR A 3 4.64 -24.72 6.90
N ASN A 4 5.00 -23.93 5.88
CA ASN A 4 5.14 -22.49 5.99
C ASN A 4 3.77 -21.91 6.39
N PHE A 5 3.58 -21.61 7.67
CA PHE A 5 2.48 -20.78 8.10
C PHE A 5 2.92 -19.32 7.95
N SER A 6 2.46 -18.65 6.92
CA SER A 6 2.49 -17.20 6.89
C SER A 6 1.40 -16.70 7.83
N ILE A 7 1.78 -15.95 8.84
CA ILE A 7 0.84 -15.16 9.64
C ILE A 7 0.79 -13.83 8.93
N GLU A 8 -0.32 -13.55 8.27
CA GLU A 8 -0.58 -12.24 7.68
C GLU A 8 -1.03 -11.29 8.79
N ILE A 9 -0.34 -10.16 8.95
CA ILE A 9 -0.87 -9.04 9.70
C ILE A 9 -1.77 -8.24 8.76
N PRO A 10 -2.91 -7.71 9.25
CA PRO A 10 -3.73 -6.81 8.45
C PRO A 10 -2.86 -5.70 7.86
N CYS A 11 -3.08 -5.43 6.59
CA CYS A 11 -2.36 -4.44 5.83
C CYS A 11 -2.27 -3.10 6.57
N LEU A 12 -1.05 -2.62 6.76
CA LEU A 12 -0.76 -1.35 7.41
C LEU A 12 -0.59 -0.27 6.33
N HIS A 13 -1.33 0.85 6.48
CA HIS A 13 -1.21 1.95 5.54
C HIS A 13 -0.40 3.10 6.13
N ARG A 14 -0.75 3.57 7.33
CA ARG A 14 -0.11 4.73 7.95
C ARG A 14 0.40 4.43 9.35
N ILE A 15 1.56 4.99 9.67
CA ILE A 15 2.18 4.93 11.00
C ILE A 15 2.33 6.36 11.52
N HIS A 16 1.97 6.60 12.78
CA HIS A 16 2.16 7.90 13.40
C HIS A 16 2.85 7.79 14.76
N GLN A 17 3.47 8.88 15.21
CA GLN A 17 4.09 9.01 16.53
C GLN A 17 3.30 10.01 17.37
N GLY A 18 2.83 9.58 18.53
CA GLY A 18 1.99 10.39 19.42
C GLY A 18 0.62 10.68 18.85
N SER A 19 0.00 11.79 19.26
CA SER A 19 -1.32 12.17 18.75
C SER A 19 -1.28 12.31 17.22
N PRO A 20 -2.28 11.77 16.49
CA PRO A 20 -2.33 11.87 15.04
C PRO A 20 -2.19 13.33 14.60
N ARG A 21 -1.26 13.58 13.68
CA ARG A 21 -1.15 14.91 13.06
C ARG A 21 -2.39 15.17 12.23
N VAL A 22 -2.66 16.43 11.91
CA VAL A 22 -3.79 16.83 11.07
C VAL A 22 -3.89 15.98 9.79
N ASN A 23 -2.76 15.72 9.16
CA ASN A 23 -2.67 14.92 7.92
C ASN A 23 -3.03 13.42 8.09
N HIS A 24 -3.15 12.91 9.31
CA HIS A 24 -3.50 11.53 9.62
C HIS A 24 -4.90 11.39 10.20
N ASN A 25 -5.63 12.50 10.36
CA ASN A 25 -6.87 12.50 11.09
C ASN A 25 -7.95 11.61 10.45
N ILE A 26 -8.14 11.68 9.13
CA ILE A 26 -9.10 10.81 8.44
C ILE A 26 -8.61 9.38 8.42
N SER A 27 -7.35 9.12 8.06
CA SER A 27 -6.77 7.78 8.10
C SER A 27 -6.90 7.13 9.48
N HIS A 28 -6.73 7.91 10.55
CA HIS A 28 -6.95 7.43 11.91
C HIS A 28 -8.44 7.12 12.19
N LYS A 29 -9.36 8.03 11.81
CA LYS A 29 -10.81 7.85 12.00
C LYS A 29 -11.36 6.60 11.29
N ILE A 30 -10.82 6.26 10.13
CA ILE A 30 -11.25 5.08 9.36
C ILE A 30 -10.41 3.83 9.67
N GLY A 31 -9.53 3.87 10.66
CA GLY A 31 -8.75 2.73 11.10
C GLY A 31 -7.57 2.35 10.22
N MET A 32 -7.12 3.24 9.32
CA MET A 32 -6.00 3.01 8.41
C MET A 32 -4.64 3.43 8.98
N SER A 33 -4.58 3.93 10.20
CA SER A 33 -3.33 4.31 10.84
C SER A 33 -3.16 3.67 12.21
N VAL A 34 -1.91 3.40 12.56
CA VAL A 34 -1.52 2.80 13.85
C VAL A 34 -0.45 3.67 14.51
N GLU A 35 -0.48 3.75 15.82
CA GLU A 35 0.57 4.41 16.59
C GLU A 35 1.82 3.52 16.60
N LEU A 36 3.01 4.12 16.40
CA LEU A 36 4.27 3.40 16.23
C LEU A 36 4.61 2.51 17.44
N SER A 37 4.40 2.99 18.66
CA SER A 37 4.68 2.21 19.87
C SER A 37 3.77 1.00 20.01
N ASP A 38 2.48 1.15 19.67
CA ASP A 38 1.53 0.03 19.67
C ASP A 38 1.87 -1.01 18.60
N LEU A 39 2.32 -0.54 17.43
CA LEU A 39 2.77 -1.42 16.35
C LEU A 39 4.01 -2.21 16.78
N ILE A 40 5.02 -1.56 17.36
CA ILE A 40 6.24 -2.23 17.84
C ILE A 40 5.90 -3.31 18.87
N VAL A 41 5.02 -3.04 19.83
CA VAL A 41 4.59 -4.04 20.82
C VAL A 41 3.97 -5.28 20.16
N ARG A 42 3.15 -5.07 19.11
CA ARG A 42 2.55 -6.19 18.35
C ARG A 42 3.59 -6.96 17.55
N LEU A 43 4.51 -6.28 16.90
CA LEU A 43 5.60 -6.90 16.14
C LEU A 43 6.55 -7.69 17.05
N ASP A 44 6.89 -7.19 18.25
CA ASP A 44 7.68 -7.89 19.25
C ASP A 44 7.00 -9.20 19.70
N SER A 45 5.70 -9.14 19.95
CA SER A 45 4.91 -10.33 20.30
C SER A 45 4.96 -11.39 19.20
N LEU A 46 4.84 -10.97 17.93
CA LEU A 46 4.92 -11.87 16.77
C LEU A 46 6.31 -12.46 16.60
N ASN A 47 7.35 -11.62 16.65
CA ASN A 47 8.74 -12.07 16.53
C ASN A 47 9.11 -13.08 17.64
N SER A 48 8.68 -12.80 18.88
CA SER A 48 8.88 -13.67 20.02
C SER A 48 8.12 -15.00 19.86
N THR A 49 6.87 -14.95 19.39
CA THR A 49 6.06 -16.14 19.12
C THR A 49 6.68 -16.99 18.01
N ALA A 50 7.10 -16.38 16.92
CA ALA A 50 7.78 -17.07 15.81
C ALA A 50 9.10 -17.70 16.27
N THR A 51 9.85 -17.01 17.11
CA THR A 51 11.10 -17.51 17.70
C THR A 51 10.83 -18.73 18.59
N SER A 52 9.87 -18.64 19.50
CA SER A 52 9.54 -19.74 20.43
C SER A 52 9.02 -20.98 19.70
N ARG A 53 8.38 -20.81 18.55
CA ARG A 53 7.90 -21.90 17.69
C ARG A 53 8.95 -22.44 16.72
N GLY A 54 10.16 -21.90 16.71
CA GLY A 54 11.25 -22.33 15.83
C GLY A 54 11.03 -22.01 14.35
N TYR A 55 10.30 -20.95 14.04
CA TYR A 55 10.12 -20.50 12.66
C TYR A 55 11.46 -20.10 12.04
N ALA A 56 11.59 -20.27 10.73
CA ALA A 56 12.78 -19.81 10.00
C ALA A 56 12.88 -18.28 10.05
N ASP A 57 14.08 -17.75 9.85
CA ASP A 57 14.26 -16.31 9.70
C ASP A 57 13.51 -15.82 8.45
N ASN A 58 12.98 -14.61 8.50
CA ASN A 58 12.20 -13.98 7.43
C ASN A 58 10.99 -14.81 6.94
N SER A 59 10.35 -15.58 7.84
CA SER A 59 9.23 -16.45 7.48
C SER A 59 7.85 -15.89 7.83
N VAL A 60 7.80 -14.81 8.61
CA VAL A 60 6.56 -14.11 8.98
C VAL A 60 6.48 -12.80 8.21
N LEU A 61 5.55 -12.71 7.26
CA LEU A 61 5.40 -11.53 6.43
C LEU A 61 4.61 -10.43 7.16
N ILE A 62 5.13 -9.22 7.10
CA ILE A 62 4.47 -8.00 7.59
C ILE A 62 4.26 -7.09 6.37
N THR A 63 3.01 -6.79 6.03
CA THR A 63 2.67 -6.11 4.79
C THR A 63 2.29 -4.66 5.02
N PHE A 64 2.74 -3.81 4.12
CA PHE A 64 2.46 -2.37 4.08
C PHE A 64 2.04 -2.00 2.66
N ASP A 65 0.99 -1.19 2.53
CA ASP A 65 0.48 -0.74 1.24
C ASP A 65 0.72 0.76 1.01
N ASP A 66 0.48 1.21 -0.22
CA ASP A 66 0.42 2.62 -0.64
C ASP A 66 1.73 3.41 -0.58
N GLY A 67 2.87 2.80 -0.29
CA GLY A 67 4.17 3.46 -0.40
C GLY A 67 4.37 4.68 0.50
N TRP A 68 3.75 4.72 1.68
CA TRP A 68 3.91 5.82 2.62
C TRP A 68 5.30 5.84 3.26
N SER A 69 5.92 7.02 3.33
CA SER A 69 7.26 7.20 3.94
C SER A 69 7.30 6.91 5.45
N ASP A 70 6.14 6.79 6.10
CA ASP A 70 6.05 6.45 7.54
C ASP A 70 6.75 5.13 7.85
N VAL A 71 6.81 4.18 6.89
CA VAL A 71 7.44 2.86 7.06
C VAL A 71 8.93 2.95 7.36
N LEU A 72 9.59 4.07 6.97
CA LEU A 72 11.00 4.30 7.25
C LEU A 72 11.31 4.29 8.76
N SER A 73 10.32 4.65 9.59
CA SER A 73 10.43 4.58 11.05
C SER A 73 10.64 3.16 11.59
N LEU A 74 10.38 2.12 10.78
CA LEU A 74 10.52 0.71 11.15
C LEU A 74 11.80 0.05 10.60
N THR A 75 12.61 0.74 9.81
CA THR A 75 13.79 0.14 9.15
C THR A 75 14.74 -0.47 10.17
N ASP A 76 15.12 0.28 11.21
CA ASP A 76 16.00 -0.22 12.26
C ASP A 76 15.38 -1.37 13.07
N TYR A 77 14.07 -1.36 13.23
CA TYR A 77 13.34 -2.44 13.90
C TYR A 77 13.47 -3.76 13.12
N PHE A 78 13.18 -3.74 11.81
CA PHE A 78 13.22 -4.96 11.00
C PHE A 78 14.62 -5.54 10.80
N ARG A 79 15.67 -4.74 10.87
CA ARG A 79 17.06 -5.25 10.91
C ARG A 79 17.30 -6.20 12.11
N GLN A 80 16.56 -6.03 13.20
CA GLN A 80 16.72 -6.79 14.45
C GLN A 80 15.71 -7.92 14.58
N ALA A 81 14.53 -7.76 14.02
CA ALA A 81 13.39 -8.67 14.15
C ALA A 81 13.49 -9.84 13.15
N LYS A 82 14.49 -10.71 13.31
CA LYS A 82 14.93 -11.73 12.34
C LYS A 82 13.85 -12.67 11.82
N LYS A 83 12.74 -12.87 12.54
CA LYS A 83 11.66 -13.76 12.09
C LYS A 83 10.68 -13.06 11.15
N LEU A 84 10.67 -11.72 11.17
CA LEU A 84 9.75 -10.90 10.43
C LEU A 84 10.37 -10.46 9.10
N GLN A 85 9.59 -10.51 8.04
CA GLN A 85 9.95 -10.04 6.72
C GLN A 85 9.00 -8.91 6.30
N PRO A 86 9.47 -7.67 6.23
CA PRO A 86 8.65 -6.57 5.75
C PRO A 86 8.45 -6.68 4.23
N VAL A 87 7.23 -6.44 3.79
CA VAL A 87 6.82 -6.42 2.39
C VAL A 87 6.07 -5.12 2.14
N LEU A 88 6.50 -4.34 1.16
CA LEU A 88 5.87 -3.09 0.76
C LEU A 88 5.26 -3.25 -0.63
N PHE A 89 3.96 -2.98 -0.73
CA PHE A 89 3.23 -3.02 -1.98
C PHE A 89 3.08 -1.61 -2.56
N LEU A 90 3.52 -1.42 -3.81
CA LEU A 90 3.53 -0.15 -4.52
C LEU A 90 2.74 -0.25 -5.83
N THR A 91 1.99 0.79 -6.16
CA THR A 91 1.40 0.92 -7.50
C THR A 91 2.48 1.21 -8.53
N HIS A 92 2.16 0.95 -9.82
CA HIS A 92 3.08 1.24 -10.92
C HIS A 92 3.53 2.70 -10.94
N ASP A 93 2.61 3.63 -10.76
CA ASP A 93 2.91 5.06 -10.79
C ASP A 93 3.79 5.52 -9.63
N GLN A 94 3.66 4.91 -8.46
CA GLN A 94 4.54 5.20 -7.33
C GLN A 94 5.99 4.78 -7.58
N ILE A 95 6.21 3.75 -8.40
CA ILE A 95 7.56 3.30 -8.76
C ILE A 95 8.18 4.22 -9.82
N LEU A 96 7.39 4.63 -10.83
CA LEU A 96 7.90 5.39 -11.97
C LEU A 96 7.91 6.90 -11.77
N CYS A 97 6.92 7.44 -11.09
CA CYS A 97 6.60 8.88 -11.14
C CYS A 97 7.04 9.66 -9.91
N ASN A 98 7.75 9.05 -8.98
CA ASN A 98 8.28 9.74 -7.81
C ASN A 98 7.24 10.63 -7.11
N SER A 99 6.54 10.08 -6.13
CA SER A 99 5.85 10.88 -5.11
C SER A 99 4.47 11.46 -5.46
N SER A 100 3.68 10.87 -6.33
CA SER A 100 2.27 11.28 -6.42
C SER A 100 1.44 10.60 -5.32
N LEU A 101 0.63 11.39 -4.62
CA LEU A 101 -0.41 10.82 -3.75
C LEU A 101 -1.44 10.10 -4.61
N LEU A 102 -1.81 8.90 -4.18
CA LEU A 102 -2.98 8.21 -4.72
C LEU A 102 -4.21 9.14 -4.63
N PRO A 103 -5.16 9.08 -5.57
CA PRO A 103 -6.30 10.00 -5.62
C PRO A 103 -7.05 10.09 -4.29
N LEU A 104 -7.38 8.96 -3.68
CA LEU A 104 -8.07 8.96 -2.38
C LEU A 104 -7.22 9.57 -1.25
N SER A 105 -5.92 9.34 -1.27
CA SER A 105 -5.01 9.94 -0.30
C SER A 105 -4.94 11.46 -0.46
N ARG A 106 -4.99 11.95 -1.71
CA ARG A 106 -5.11 13.36 -2.02
C ARG A 106 -6.41 13.96 -1.49
N LEU A 107 -7.53 13.25 -1.69
CA LEU A 107 -8.83 13.66 -1.16
C LEU A 107 -8.83 13.70 0.37
N TYR A 108 -8.26 12.69 1.02
CA TYR A 108 -8.16 12.64 2.48
C TYR A 108 -7.30 13.78 3.04
N ALA A 109 -6.16 14.07 2.40
CA ALA A 109 -5.30 15.19 2.80
C ALA A 109 -6.02 16.54 2.68
N TRP A 110 -6.84 16.71 1.64
CA TRP A 110 -7.66 17.90 1.46
C TRP A 110 -8.75 18.03 2.53
N CYS A 111 -9.47 16.95 2.80
CA CYS A 111 -10.49 16.91 3.84
C CYS A 111 -9.91 17.22 5.22
N ASP A 112 -8.73 16.69 5.53
CA ASP A 112 -8.03 16.97 6.78
C ASP A 112 -7.61 18.44 6.89
N HIS A 113 -7.09 19.00 5.79
CA HIS A 113 -6.67 20.40 5.75
C HIS A 113 -7.83 21.37 6.03
N TRP A 114 -8.98 21.11 5.43
CA TRP A 114 -10.15 21.97 5.54
C TRP A 114 -11.14 21.54 6.63
N SER A 115 -10.84 20.45 7.36
CA SER A 115 -11.72 19.86 8.38
C SER A 115 -13.11 19.48 7.83
N VAL A 116 -13.15 19.00 6.59
CA VAL A 116 -14.38 18.57 5.90
C VAL A 116 -14.59 17.07 6.13
N ASP A 117 -15.86 16.68 6.37
CA ASP A 117 -16.21 15.26 6.44
C ASP A 117 -16.18 14.64 5.04
N ILE A 118 -15.40 13.57 4.86
CA ILE A 118 -15.26 12.82 3.61
C ILE A 118 -16.60 12.32 3.04
N ASN A 119 -17.60 12.11 3.90
CA ASN A 119 -18.94 11.66 3.50
C ASN A 119 -19.88 12.83 3.14
N SER A 120 -19.41 14.07 3.27
CA SER A 120 -20.19 15.29 3.10
C SER A 120 -19.56 16.25 2.10
N ILE A 121 -19.10 15.73 0.95
CA ILE A 121 -18.60 16.55 -0.18
C ILE A 121 -19.63 16.47 -1.31
N PRO A 122 -20.71 17.29 -1.27
CA PRO A 122 -21.76 17.24 -2.30
C PRO A 122 -21.23 17.56 -3.71
N GLU A 123 -20.21 18.42 -3.77
CA GLU A 123 -19.57 18.86 -5.00
C GLU A 123 -18.85 17.72 -5.72
N LEU A 124 -18.50 16.64 -5.01
CA LEU A 124 -17.87 15.47 -5.62
C LEU A 124 -18.79 14.81 -6.67
N GLY A 125 -20.12 14.98 -6.55
CA GLY A 125 -21.08 14.43 -7.51
C GLY A 125 -21.12 12.89 -7.57
N ILE A 126 -20.26 12.22 -6.80
CA ILE A 126 -20.09 10.78 -6.77
C ILE A 126 -19.78 10.34 -5.33
N THR A 127 -20.16 9.13 -4.97
CA THR A 127 -19.79 8.59 -3.66
C THR A 127 -18.32 8.16 -3.63
N ARG A 128 -17.71 8.07 -2.44
CA ARG A 128 -16.35 7.54 -2.26
C ARG A 128 -16.18 6.18 -2.94
N GLU A 129 -17.14 5.27 -2.80
CA GLU A 129 -17.11 3.94 -3.45
C GLU A 129 -17.25 4.03 -4.98
N GLY A 130 -18.06 4.97 -5.46
CA GLY A 130 -18.15 5.26 -6.89
C GLY A 130 -16.83 5.80 -7.45
N LEU A 131 -16.16 6.68 -6.71
CA LEU A 131 -14.84 7.19 -7.10
C LEU A 131 -13.82 6.05 -7.23
N LYS A 132 -13.78 5.13 -6.27
CA LYS A 132 -12.87 3.97 -6.29
C LYS A 132 -13.07 3.02 -7.48
N SER A 133 -14.26 2.98 -8.07
CA SER A 133 -14.56 2.15 -9.24
C SER A 133 -14.09 2.75 -10.58
N LEU A 134 -13.60 3.99 -10.56
CA LEU A 134 -13.07 4.66 -11.74
C LEU A 134 -11.57 4.41 -11.86
N SER A 135 -11.05 4.47 -13.10
CA SER A 135 -9.60 4.47 -13.32
C SER A 135 -8.95 5.66 -12.61
N GLU A 136 -7.68 5.53 -12.24
CA GLU A 136 -6.94 6.55 -11.50
C GLU A 136 -6.94 7.91 -12.23
N ASN A 137 -6.79 7.90 -13.56
CA ASN A 137 -6.87 9.11 -14.37
C ASN A 137 -8.22 9.85 -14.24
N LEU A 138 -9.34 9.11 -14.22
CA LEU A 138 -10.66 9.71 -14.02
C LEU A 138 -10.83 10.23 -12.60
N GLN A 139 -10.31 9.50 -11.60
CA GLN A 139 -10.29 9.97 -10.22
C GLN A 139 -9.53 11.30 -10.10
N HIS A 140 -8.34 11.40 -10.69
CA HIS A 140 -7.56 12.64 -10.70
C HIS A 140 -8.31 13.78 -11.41
N SER A 141 -8.94 13.50 -12.55
CA SER A 141 -9.72 14.51 -13.29
C SER A 141 -10.85 15.08 -12.44
N ILE A 142 -11.64 14.22 -11.77
CA ILE A 142 -12.71 14.65 -10.88
C ILE A 142 -12.16 15.51 -9.72
N LEU A 143 -11.03 15.09 -9.14
CA LEU A 143 -10.41 15.83 -8.04
C LEU A 143 -9.78 17.16 -8.50
N ASP A 144 -9.32 17.25 -9.74
CA ASP A 144 -8.83 18.49 -10.34
C ASP A 144 -9.98 19.46 -10.61
N ASP A 145 -11.14 18.97 -11.09
CA ASP A 145 -12.35 19.77 -11.30
C ASP A 145 -12.87 20.36 -9.97
N LEU A 146 -12.64 19.70 -8.84
CA LEU A 146 -12.94 20.20 -7.51
C LEU A 146 -11.85 21.13 -6.95
N GLU A 147 -10.86 21.51 -7.74
CA GLU A 147 -9.71 22.31 -7.31
C GLU A 147 -9.00 21.76 -6.07
N ILE A 148 -9.07 20.44 -5.87
CA ILE A 148 -8.35 19.78 -4.78
C ILE A 148 -6.85 19.82 -5.13
N PRO A 149 -6.03 20.52 -4.33
CA PRO A 149 -4.62 20.71 -4.65
C PRO A 149 -3.90 19.37 -4.90
N LYS A 150 -3.11 19.30 -5.96
CA LYS A 150 -2.07 18.27 -6.08
C LYS A 150 -1.03 18.61 -5.02
N THR A 151 -1.24 18.13 -3.82
CA THR A 151 -0.28 18.36 -2.75
C THR A 151 1.03 17.72 -3.15
N ASN A 152 2.09 18.52 -3.28
CA ASN A 152 3.45 18.00 -3.36
C ASN A 152 3.78 17.37 -2.01
N SER A 153 3.36 16.15 -1.84
CA SER A 153 3.59 15.37 -0.64
C SER A 153 4.83 14.49 -0.79
N SER A 154 5.86 15.04 -1.47
CA SER A 154 7.18 14.41 -1.54
C SER A 154 7.75 14.01 -0.16
N SER A 155 7.18 14.55 0.92
CA SER A 155 7.49 14.16 2.29
C SER A 155 6.56 13.08 2.88
N GLN A 156 5.56 12.61 2.14
CA GLN A 156 4.58 11.64 2.65
C GLN A 156 4.63 10.28 1.93
N VAL A 157 5.09 10.23 0.69
CA VAL A 157 5.32 8.99 -0.05
C VAL A 157 6.82 8.79 -0.27
N LEU A 158 7.22 7.53 -0.40
CA LEU A 158 8.60 7.16 -0.62
C LEU A 158 9.12 7.69 -1.95
N SER A 159 10.34 8.22 -1.94
CA SER A 159 11.10 8.51 -3.15
C SER A 159 11.72 7.23 -3.72
N THR A 160 12.17 7.27 -4.97
CA THR A 160 12.89 6.15 -5.59
C THR A 160 14.12 5.75 -4.79
N GLU A 161 14.91 6.73 -4.33
CA GLU A 161 16.10 6.49 -3.49
C GLU A 161 15.74 5.78 -2.17
N GLU A 162 14.64 6.17 -1.53
CA GLU A 162 14.17 5.50 -0.30
C GLU A 162 13.68 4.07 -0.57
N ILE A 163 13.04 3.82 -1.72
CA ILE A 163 12.64 2.47 -2.13
C ILE A 163 13.87 1.59 -2.38
N GLU A 164 14.88 2.11 -3.10
CA GLU A 164 16.14 1.41 -3.32
C GLU A 164 16.85 1.08 -1.99
N ASN A 165 16.90 2.04 -1.07
CA ASN A 165 17.45 1.83 0.26
C ASN A 165 16.70 0.75 1.04
N LEU A 166 15.36 0.69 0.95
CA LEU A 166 14.57 -0.37 1.59
C LEU A 166 14.89 -1.75 1.00
N VAL A 167 15.11 -1.86 -0.32
CA VAL A 167 15.55 -3.10 -0.95
C VAL A 167 16.91 -3.54 -0.40
N ASP A 168 17.87 -2.63 -0.28
CA ASP A 168 19.19 -2.90 0.27
C ASP A 168 19.12 -3.32 1.76
N GLU A 169 18.15 -2.80 2.50
CA GLU A 169 17.85 -3.18 3.88
C GLU A 169 17.08 -4.51 4.00
N GLY A 170 16.82 -5.20 2.88
CA GLY A 170 16.18 -6.50 2.85
C GLY A 170 14.65 -6.49 2.85
N TRP A 171 14.01 -5.34 2.64
CA TRP A 171 12.58 -5.29 2.40
C TRP A 171 12.23 -5.95 1.07
N ILE A 172 11.09 -6.61 1.02
CA ILE A 172 10.52 -7.07 -0.24
C ILE A 172 9.65 -5.95 -0.79
N ILE A 173 9.96 -5.48 -1.99
CA ILE A 173 9.09 -4.59 -2.75
C ILE A 173 8.24 -5.45 -3.68
N ALA A 174 6.94 -5.17 -3.74
CA ALA A 174 5.98 -5.93 -4.51
C ALA A 174 4.89 -5.01 -5.09
N SER A 175 4.03 -5.54 -5.94
CA SER A 175 3.05 -4.75 -6.67
C SER A 175 1.75 -4.55 -5.89
N HIS A 176 1.26 -3.31 -5.87
CA HIS A 176 -0.11 -2.95 -5.51
C HIS A 176 -0.95 -2.68 -6.77
N ALA A 177 -0.74 -3.48 -7.82
CA ALA A 177 -1.30 -3.38 -9.16
C ALA A 177 -0.75 -2.19 -9.97
N HIS A 178 -1.40 -1.90 -11.12
CA HIS A 178 -1.03 -0.78 -11.97
C HIS A 178 -1.56 0.52 -11.35
N ASP A 179 -2.89 0.60 -11.20
CA ASP A 179 -3.62 1.71 -10.61
C ASP A 179 -4.28 1.27 -9.31
N HIS A 180 -4.54 2.20 -8.40
CA HIS A 180 -5.24 1.93 -7.15
C HIS A 180 -6.76 2.07 -7.31
N HIS A 181 -7.37 1.27 -8.21
CA HIS A 181 -8.82 1.23 -8.43
C HIS A 181 -9.41 -0.19 -8.29
N ASP A 182 -10.72 -0.31 -8.37
CA ASP A 182 -11.40 -1.60 -8.29
C ASP A 182 -11.36 -2.34 -9.63
N MET A 183 -10.35 -3.16 -9.84
CA MET A 183 -10.07 -3.88 -11.09
C MET A 183 -11.09 -4.98 -11.43
N ARG A 184 -12.08 -5.21 -10.59
CA ARG A 184 -13.15 -6.19 -10.90
C ARG A 184 -14.00 -5.79 -12.09
N PHE A 185 -13.96 -4.51 -12.45
CA PHE A 185 -14.74 -3.95 -13.57
C PHE A 185 -13.94 -3.74 -14.85
N ASP A 186 -12.63 -4.01 -14.84
CA ASP A 186 -11.79 -3.87 -16.02
C ASP A 186 -12.07 -4.96 -17.04
N GLU A 187 -11.90 -4.64 -18.32
CA GLU A 187 -11.85 -5.63 -19.39
C GLU A 187 -10.60 -6.50 -19.28
N ASP A 188 -10.69 -7.78 -19.63
CA ASP A 188 -9.62 -8.77 -19.43
C ASP A 188 -8.28 -8.34 -20.06
N GLU A 189 -8.33 -7.78 -21.28
CA GLU A 189 -7.13 -7.36 -22.01
C GLU A 189 -6.46 -6.17 -21.32
N GLN A 190 -7.23 -5.18 -20.87
CA GLN A 190 -6.72 -4.02 -20.15
C GLN A 190 -6.11 -4.41 -18.80
N LEU A 191 -6.80 -5.26 -18.05
CA LEU A 191 -6.33 -5.78 -16.78
C LEU A 191 -5.02 -6.57 -16.96
N LEU A 192 -4.95 -7.46 -17.95
CA LEU A 192 -3.74 -8.25 -18.23
C LEU A 192 -2.57 -7.34 -18.61
N GLN A 193 -2.80 -6.33 -19.44
CA GLN A 193 -1.77 -5.38 -19.84
C GLN A 193 -1.26 -4.57 -18.65
N GLY A 194 -2.15 -3.99 -17.84
CA GLY A 194 -1.78 -3.19 -16.67
C GLY A 194 -1.02 -4.02 -15.64
N LEU A 195 -1.51 -5.21 -15.30
CA LEU A 195 -0.84 -6.10 -14.36
C LEU A 195 0.54 -6.58 -14.88
N THR A 196 0.65 -6.86 -16.18
CA THR A 196 1.94 -7.24 -16.79
C THR A 196 2.95 -6.10 -16.69
N GLN A 197 2.52 -4.87 -16.96
CA GLN A 197 3.38 -3.70 -16.86
C GLN A 197 3.83 -3.48 -15.40
N ALA A 198 2.90 -3.50 -14.45
CA ALA A 198 3.19 -3.35 -13.04
C ALA A 198 4.20 -4.40 -12.54
N ARG A 199 4.05 -5.67 -12.94
CA ARG A 199 5.01 -6.72 -12.61
C ARG A 199 6.41 -6.44 -13.16
N ILE A 200 6.50 -6.03 -14.44
CA ILE A 200 7.79 -5.74 -15.07
C ILE A 200 8.53 -4.63 -14.32
N GLU A 201 7.84 -3.57 -13.95
CA GLU A 201 8.48 -2.43 -13.25
C GLU A 201 8.90 -2.82 -11.83
N ILE A 202 8.08 -3.60 -11.10
CA ILE A 202 8.48 -4.13 -9.79
C ILE A 202 9.76 -4.98 -9.90
N GLU A 203 9.84 -5.88 -10.88
CA GLU A 203 11.03 -6.72 -11.08
C GLU A 203 12.26 -5.89 -11.46
N ARG A 204 12.08 -4.82 -12.26
CA ARG A 204 13.17 -3.86 -12.59
C ARG A 204 13.68 -3.11 -11.35
N ALA A 205 12.78 -2.78 -10.42
CA ALA A 205 13.13 -2.18 -9.14
C ALA A 205 13.74 -3.18 -8.14
N GLY A 206 14.02 -4.42 -8.53
CA GLY A 206 14.56 -5.46 -7.64
C GLY A 206 13.52 -6.15 -6.76
N GLY A 207 12.24 -5.89 -6.98
CA GLY A 207 11.13 -6.44 -6.21
C GLY A 207 10.74 -7.86 -6.63
N LYS A 208 9.67 -8.38 -6.02
CA LYS A 208 9.13 -9.72 -6.27
C LYS A 208 7.85 -9.65 -7.09
N PRO A 209 7.57 -10.63 -7.96
CA PRO A 209 6.31 -10.73 -8.69
C PRO A 209 5.16 -11.20 -7.78
N TRP A 210 4.92 -10.44 -6.74
CA TRP A 210 3.82 -10.61 -5.79
C TRP A 210 2.84 -9.45 -5.96
N LEU A 211 1.57 -9.71 -5.74
CA LEU A 211 0.48 -8.74 -5.91
C LEU A 211 -0.36 -8.67 -4.65
N ALA A 212 -0.54 -7.46 -4.10
CA ALA A 212 -1.66 -7.17 -3.21
C ALA A 212 -2.76 -6.44 -4.01
N TRP A 213 -3.99 -6.92 -3.86
CA TRP A 213 -5.12 -6.29 -4.54
C TRP A 213 -5.54 -5.02 -3.81
N PRO A 214 -5.69 -3.88 -4.52
CA PRO A 214 -6.24 -2.68 -3.92
C PRO A 214 -7.54 -2.97 -3.18
N GLU A 215 -7.67 -2.50 -1.93
CA GLU A 215 -8.82 -2.75 -1.05
C GLU A 215 -9.13 -4.25 -0.80
N GLY A 216 -8.23 -5.17 -1.12
CA GLY A 216 -8.48 -6.61 -1.08
C GLY A 216 -9.53 -7.10 -2.09
N ARG A 217 -9.86 -6.30 -3.11
CA ARG A 217 -10.96 -6.57 -4.05
C ARG A 217 -10.49 -7.37 -5.25
N CYS A 218 -10.74 -8.66 -5.23
CA CYS A 218 -10.48 -9.55 -6.36
C CYS A 218 -11.64 -10.52 -6.61
N THR A 219 -11.62 -11.17 -7.77
CA THR A 219 -12.48 -12.28 -8.16
C THR A 219 -11.62 -13.42 -8.69
N MET A 220 -12.18 -14.61 -8.86
CA MET A 220 -11.45 -15.72 -9.52
C MET A 220 -10.93 -15.30 -10.90
N ARG A 221 -11.73 -14.55 -11.67
CA ARG A 221 -11.34 -14.02 -12.98
C ARG A 221 -10.09 -13.15 -12.88
N THR A 222 -10.10 -12.13 -12.00
CA THR A 222 -8.95 -11.22 -11.87
C THR A 222 -7.72 -11.94 -11.31
N CYS A 223 -7.90 -12.88 -10.38
CA CYS A 223 -6.81 -13.71 -9.87
C CYS A 223 -6.16 -14.59 -10.95
N ASP A 224 -6.94 -15.13 -11.88
CA ASP A 224 -6.40 -15.93 -12.98
C ASP A 224 -5.67 -15.06 -14.02
N ILE A 225 -6.16 -13.84 -14.27
CA ILE A 225 -5.46 -12.86 -15.11
C ILE A 225 -4.13 -12.45 -14.47
N ALA A 226 -4.09 -12.23 -13.16
CA ALA A 226 -2.82 -11.92 -12.46
C ALA A 226 -1.79 -13.06 -12.58
N LYS A 227 -2.23 -14.32 -12.53
CA LYS A 227 -1.34 -15.47 -12.81
C LYS A 227 -0.84 -15.45 -14.26
N GLN A 228 -1.69 -15.13 -15.24
CA GLN A 228 -1.29 -14.98 -16.65
C GLN A 228 -0.29 -13.83 -16.82
N ALA A 229 -0.45 -12.74 -16.08
CA ALA A 229 0.50 -11.63 -16.05
C ALA A 229 1.85 -12.02 -15.40
N GLY A 230 1.94 -13.20 -14.75
CA GLY A 230 3.17 -13.76 -14.18
C GLY A 230 3.35 -13.50 -12.68
N PHE A 231 2.33 -13.04 -11.97
CA PHE A 231 2.40 -12.95 -10.51
C PHE A 231 2.40 -14.33 -9.87
N THR A 232 3.33 -14.55 -8.93
CA THR A 232 3.57 -15.85 -8.29
C THR A 232 2.88 -15.98 -6.93
N LYS A 233 2.47 -14.85 -6.32
CA LYS A 233 1.74 -14.79 -5.06
C LYS A 233 0.74 -13.63 -5.10
N GLN A 234 -0.42 -13.83 -4.47
CA GLN A 234 -1.47 -12.83 -4.37
C GLN A 234 -1.94 -12.72 -2.93
N PHE A 235 -2.26 -11.50 -2.50
CA PHE A 235 -2.67 -11.12 -1.15
C PHE A 235 -4.01 -10.39 -1.18
#